data_7889c55ed56f2d1c77c4606c0ce9e48c
#
_entry.id   7889c55ed56f2d1c77c4606c0ce9e48c
#
_cell.length_a   1.000
_cell.length_b   1.000
_cell.length_c   1.000
_cell.angle_alpha   90.00
_cell.angle_beta   90.00
_cell.angle_gamma   90.00
#
_symmetry.space_group_name_H-M   'P 1'
#
loop_
_entity.id
_entity.type
_entity.pdbx_description
1 polymer ?
#
loop_
_entity_poly.entity_id
_entity_poly.type
_entity_poly.pdbx_seq_one_letter_code
_entity_poly.pdbx_strand_id
1 'polypeptide(L)'
;MVLGMSSVVSATTTTTPAGTATGKITITGAVPGQEYNIYKILTLESYNATAGSYAYKAATAEWSTFLTDATKGGSYVDIDADGYVTKKTTFNDTTAAEFAKKALDYAKGTTTTTTTPLIAADQTKTADASGTVTFTSLYLGYYLVDSSVGALCILNTTTPNINIAEKNGVPSVEKKIKNGSDYVDGNTASIGDTVEFKTTITAKAGAENYVLHDKMDAGLTFDNTSVEVKWKKSTGGAESTLTNNTDYTIASTTGTSAITDDCTFEIIFKQTFCDTLAADDQIIITYSATLNENAVIGTSGNKNETWLGYGDNSTTTPDATTTKTFEVPVFKYTKDTSGSDKGLAGAIFALSKDNATVVSRTDINLVANTTASTGYGEYRVAKTGETSTTTITTPDTGKFKIKGLGAGTYYLYETKQPDGYNKLTAPVKIEIDKDGKIKVDNSATEVDEVKVLNNTGSLLPSTGGRGTTILYVLGALLVLGSSVVLITKRRMKE
;
A
#
# COMPACT_ATOMS: atom_id res chain seq x y z
N MET A 1 -26.05 -13.18 -15.53
CA MET A 1 -26.26 -13.00 -17.00
C MET A 1 -26.45 -14.38 -17.59
N VAL A 2 -27.67 -14.71 -17.96
CA VAL A 2 -28.02 -16.03 -18.49
C VAL A 2 -27.55 -16.11 -19.93
N LEU A 3 -26.78 -17.14 -20.27
CA LEU A 3 -26.43 -17.42 -21.66
C LEU A 3 -27.66 -17.86 -22.44
N GLY A 4 -28.00 -17.08 -23.46
CA GLY A 4 -28.96 -17.53 -24.47
C GLY A 4 -28.47 -18.82 -25.12
N MET A 5 -29.29 -19.84 -25.07
CA MET A 5 -29.09 -21.10 -25.76
C MET A 5 -29.17 -20.86 -27.26
N SER A 6 -28.06 -20.88 -27.97
CA SER A 6 -28.09 -21.22 -29.39
C SER A 6 -27.93 -22.73 -29.53
N SER A 7 -29.04 -23.40 -29.63
CA SER A 7 -29.09 -24.82 -29.93
C SER A 7 -29.06 -25.01 -31.46
N VAL A 8 -27.98 -25.56 -31.95
CA VAL A 8 -28.05 -26.31 -33.20
C VAL A 8 -27.71 -27.76 -32.87
N VAL A 9 -28.73 -28.58 -32.78
CA VAL A 9 -28.55 -30.00 -32.56
C VAL A 9 -29.17 -30.75 -33.75
N SER A 10 -28.29 -31.42 -34.46
CA SER A 10 -28.72 -32.55 -35.31
C SER A 10 -28.88 -33.75 -34.39
N ALA A 11 -30.11 -34.12 -34.10
CA ALA A 11 -30.42 -35.25 -33.24
C ALA A 11 -30.34 -36.55 -34.04
N THR A 12 -29.31 -37.34 -33.75
CA THR A 12 -29.37 -38.79 -34.02
C THR A 12 -30.09 -39.44 -32.83
N THR A 13 -31.21 -40.04 -33.06
CA THR A 13 -32.02 -40.80 -32.07
C THR A 13 -31.28 -42.03 -31.61
N THR A 14 -30.52 -41.90 -30.51
CA THR A 14 -30.09 -43.04 -29.71
C THR A 14 -30.67 -42.86 -28.32
N THR A 15 -31.62 -43.70 -27.97
CA THR A 15 -32.16 -43.81 -26.61
C THR A 15 -31.09 -44.43 -25.70
N THR A 16 -30.28 -43.56 -25.06
CA THR A 16 -29.36 -44.00 -24.02
C THR A 16 -30.16 -44.17 -22.73
N PRO A 17 -30.13 -45.32 -22.04
CA PRO A 17 -30.79 -45.46 -20.76
C PRO A 17 -30.24 -44.44 -19.74
N ALA A 18 -31.10 -43.87 -18.93
CA ALA A 18 -30.77 -42.88 -17.90
C ALA A 18 -29.69 -43.31 -16.91
N GLY A 19 -29.39 -44.61 -16.83
CA GLY A 19 -28.39 -45.19 -15.94
C GLY A 19 -26.96 -45.29 -16.47
N THR A 20 -26.61 -44.72 -17.63
CA THR A 20 -25.25 -44.83 -18.15
C THR A 20 -24.49 -43.50 -17.99
N ALA A 21 -23.33 -43.56 -17.32
CA ALA A 21 -22.46 -42.38 -17.09
C ALA A 21 -21.67 -42.01 -18.37
N THR A 22 -22.33 -41.34 -19.30
CA THR A 22 -21.75 -40.98 -20.62
C THR A 22 -21.61 -39.49 -20.85
N GLY A 23 -22.10 -38.66 -19.91
CA GLY A 23 -22.07 -37.20 -20.04
C GLY A 23 -20.67 -36.61 -19.80
N LYS A 24 -20.41 -35.54 -20.54
CA LYS A 24 -19.20 -34.71 -20.39
C LYS A 24 -19.58 -33.23 -20.39
N ILE A 25 -19.03 -32.48 -19.42
CA ILE A 25 -19.12 -31.02 -19.37
C ILE A 25 -17.71 -30.50 -19.56
N THR A 26 -17.52 -29.66 -20.59
CA THR A 26 -16.22 -28.95 -20.81
C THR A 26 -16.44 -27.47 -20.62
N ILE A 27 -15.63 -26.85 -19.75
CA ILE A 27 -15.59 -25.41 -19.51
C ILE A 27 -14.36 -24.88 -20.25
N THR A 28 -14.54 -23.91 -21.14
CA THR A 28 -13.48 -23.21 -21.87
C THR A 28 -13.38 -21.77 -21.40
N GLY A 29 -12.19 -21.19 -21.44
CA GLY A 29 -11.95 -19.86 -20.86
C GLY A 29 -11.87 -19.85 -19.33
N ALA A 30 -11.76 -21.04 -18.73
CA ALA A 30 -11.53 -21.19 -17.30
C ALA A 30 -10.22 -20.53 -16.87
N VAL A 31 -10.15 -20.01 -15.66
CA VAL A 31 -8.93 -19.38 -15.13
C VAL A 31 -7.92 -20.49 -14.79
N PRO A 32 -6.73 -20.53 -15.44
CA PRO A 32 -5.74 -21.58 -15.18
C PRO A 32 -5.35 -21.68 -13.70
N GLY A 33 -5.31 -22.91 -13.20
CA GLY A 33 -4.97 -23.19 -11.81
C GLY A 33 -6.12 -23.04 -10.80
N GLN A 34 -7.27 -22.52 -11.21
CA GLN A 34 -8.45 -22.39 -10.34
C GLN A 34 -9.26 -23.67 -10.30
N GLU A 35 -9.93 -23.89 -9.16
CA GLU A 35 -10.76 -25.05 -8.90
C GLU A 35 -12.19 -24.82 -9.39
N TYR A 36 -12.79 -25.87 -9.94
CA TYR A 36 -14.16 -25.92 -10.45
C TYR A 36 -14.87 -27.12 -9.83
N ASN A 37 -16.07 -26.90 -9.33
CA ASN A 37 -16.93 -27.90 -8.70
C ASN A 37 -18.20 -28.09 -9.50
N ILE A 38 -18.71 -29.35 -9.56
CA ILE A 38 -20.03 -29.61 -10.11
C ILE A 38 -20.90 -30.34 -9.07
N TYR A 39 -22.16 -29.97 -9.07
CA TYR A 39 -23.20 -30.57 -8.21
C TYR A 39 -24.37 -31.01 -9.07
N LYS A 40 -24.73 -32.30 -9.00
CA LYS A 40 -25.91 -32.80 -9.68
C LYS A 40 -27.16 -32.54 -8.82
N ILE A 41 -27.97 -31.57 -9.23
CA ILE A 41 -29.20 -31.19 -8.54
C ILE A 41 -30.31 -32.16 -8.85
N LEU A 42 -30.47 -32.55 -10.14
CA LEU A 42 -31.50 -33.46 -10.59
C LEU A 42 -30.91 -34.63 -11.37
N THR A 43 -31.45 -35.81 -11.16
CA THR A 43 -31.23 -37.02 -11.96
C THR A 43 -32.29 -37.09 -13.07
N LEU A 44 -31.87 -37.32 -14.32
CA LEU A 44 -32.76 -37.57 -15.44
C LEU A 44 -33.16 -39.08 -15.40
N GLU A 45 -34.41 -39.36 -15.12
CA GLU A 45 -34.95 -40.73 -15.09
C GLU A 45 -35.25 -41.27 -16.48
N SER A 46 -35.88 -40.41 -17.31
CA SER A 46 -36.21 -40.75 -18.68
C SER A 46 -36.40 -39.49 -19.54
N TYR A 47 -36.25 -39.63 -20.87
CA TYR A 47 -36.52 -38.52 -21.78
C TYR A 47 -36.98 -39.03 -23.13
N ASN A 48 -37.76 -38.17 -23.80
CA ASN A 48 -38.14 -38.34 -25.20
C ASN A 48 -37.73 -37.07 -25.95
N ALA A 49 -36.60 -37.11 -26.64
CA ALA A 49 -36.05 -35.94 -27.34
C ALA A 49 -36.97 -35.42 -28.45
N THR A 50 -37.70 -36.32 -29.10
CA THR A 50 -38.64 -35.96 -30.18
C THR A 50 -39.86 -35.20 -29.67
N ALA A 51 -40.37 -35.61 -28.47
CA ALA A 51 -41.49 -34.94 -27.83
C ALA A 51 -41.06 -33.76 -26.92
N GLY A 52 -39.78 -33.55 -26.70
CA GLY A 52 -39.25 -32.54 -25.77
C GLY A 52 -39.66 -32.79 -24.33
N SER A 53 -39.87 -34.06 -23.92
CA SER A 53 -40.32 -34.45 -22.59
C SER A 53 -39.20 -35.05 -21.78
N TYR A 54 -39.05 -34.59 -20.54
CA TYR A 54 -37.98 -35.00 -19.62
C TYR A 54 -38.58 -35.26 -18.22
N ALA A 55 -38.21 -36.37 -17.62
CA ALA A 55 -38.64 -36.73 -16.26
C ALA A 55 -37.44 -36.68 -15.33
N TYR A 56 -37.46 -35.75 -14.38
CA TYR A 56 -36.39 -35.52 -13.40
C TYR A 56 -36.87 -35.90 -11.98
N LYS A 57 -35.92 -36.37 -11.17
CA LYS A 57 -36.06 -36.46 -9.73
C LYS A 57 -34.89 -35.73 -9.05
N ALA A 58 -35.06 -35.33 -7.76
CA ALA A 58 -33.95 -34.80 -6.98
C ALA A 58 -32.80 -35.81 -6.93
N ALA A 59 -31.55 -35.35 -7.09
CA ALA A 59 -30.41 -36.26 -7.13
C ALA A 59 -30.11 -36.91 -5.76
N THR A 60 -30.38 -36.20 -4.67
CA THR A 60 -30.21 -36.67 -3.29
C THR A 60 -31.37 -36.20 -2.39
N ALA A 61 -31.46 -36.70 -1.15
CA ALA A 61 -32.44 -36.26 -0.16
C ALA A 61 -32.23 -34.75 0.23
N GLU A 62 -30.99 -34.31 0.30
CA GLU A 62 -30.63 -32.90 0.59
C GLU A 62 -31.13 -31.97 -0.53
N TRP A 63 -30.92 -32.36 -1.80
CA TRP A 63 -31.49 -31.63 -2.92
C TRP A 63 -33.02 -31.67 -2.94
N SER A 64 -33.64 -32.76 -2.54
CA SER A 64 -35.10 -32.82 -2.37
C SER A 64 -35.56 -31.79 -1.34
N THR A 65 -34.86 -31.69 -0.19
CA THR A 65 -35.14 -30.68 0.84
C THR A 65 -35.04 -29.26 0.32
N PHE A 66 -33.96 -28.93 -0.46
CA PHE A 66 -33.80 -27.65 -1.09
C PHE A 66 -34.95 -27.33 -2.06
N LEU A 67 -35.33 -28.29 -2.90
CA LEU A 67 -36.32 -28.12 -3.97
C LEU A 67 -37.76 -28.05 -3.44
N THR A 68 -38.05 -28.55 -2.24
CA THR A 68 -39.37 -28.43 -1.59
C THR A 68 -39.51 -27.16 -0.74
N ASP A 69 -38.40 -26.53 -0.32
CA ASP A 69 -38.45 -25.32 0.47
C ASP A 69 -38.91 -24.13 -0.41
N ALA A 70 -40.09 -23.56 -0.09
CA ALA A 70 -40.71 -22.48 -0.84
C ALA A 70 -39.88 -21.18 -0.84
N THR A 71 -38.93 -21.00 0.07
CA THR A 71 -38.01 -19.85 0.11
C THR A 71 -36.75 -20.07 -0.71
N LYS A 72 -36.49 -21.31 -1.12
CA LYS A 72 -35.32 -21.74 -1.88
C LYS A 72 -35.73 -22.27 -3.27
N GLY A 73 -35.39 -23.52 -3.57
CA GLY A 73 -35.66 -24.17 -4.86
C GLY A 73 -37.17 -24.33 -5.17
N GLY A 74 -38.00 -24.50 -4.14
CA GLY A 74 -39.44 -24.59 -4.30
C GLY A 74 -40.15 -23.31 -4.81
N SER A 75 -39.45 -22.18 -4.88
CA SER A 75 -39.92 -20.99 -5.62
C SER A 75 -39.94 -21.21 -7.14
N TYR A 76 -39.15 -22.17 -7.67
CA TYR A 76 -38.88 -22.37 -9.09
C TYR A 76 -39.41 -23.69 -9.66
N VAL A 77 -39.60 -24.68 -8.80
CA VAL A 77 -40.07 -26.03 -9.19
C VAL A 77 -41.14 -26.54 -8.26
N ASP A 78 -41.94 -27.48 -8.73
CA ASP A 78 -42.84 -28.31 -7.97
C ASP A 78 -42.34 -29.76 -7.94
N ILE A 79 -42.56 -30.49 -6.83
CA ILE A 79 -42.31 -31.92 -6.75
C ILE A 79 -43.62 -32.60 -6.45
N ASP A 80 -43.98 -33.58 -7.29
CA ASP A 80 -45.20 -34.36 -7.10
C ASP A 80 -45.05 -35.49 -6.09
N ALA A 81 -46.13 -36.23 -5.82
CA ALA A 81 -46.16 -37.31 -4.83
C ALA A 81 -45.20 -38.47 -5.17
N ASP A 82 -44.85 -38.64 -6.44
CA ASP A 82 -43.95 -39.68 -6.96
C ASP A 82 -42.51 -39.21 -7.00
N GLY A 83 -42.26 -37.94 -6.61
CA GLY A 83 -40.94 -37.29 -6.54
C GLY A 83 -40.45 -36.69 -7.86
N TYR A 84 -41.32 -36.58 -8.88
CA TYR A 84 -40.96 -35.94 -10.15
C TYR A 84 -40.98 -34.41 -10.04
N VAL A 85 -39.96 -33.80 -10.62
CA VAL A 85 -39.74 -32.33 -10.59
C VAL A 85 -40.33 -31.71 -11.82
N THR A 86 -41.20 -30.71 -11.64
CA THR A 86 -41.81 -29.93 -12.71
C THR A 86 -41.40 -28.45 -12.56
N LYS A 87 -41.00 -27.87 -13.67
CA LYS A 87 -40.60 -26.45 -13.76
C LYS A 87 -41.82 -25.53 -13.63
N LYS A 88 -41.76 -24.54 -12.71
CA LYS A 88 -42.75 -23.45 -12.64
C LYS A 88 -42.53 -22.43 -13.76
N THR A 89 -43.57 -21.65 -14.08
CA THR A 89 -43.47 -20.57 -15.05
C THR A 89 -42.53 -19.44 -14.62
N THR A 90 -42.31 -19.29 -13.31
CA THR A 90 -41.35 -18.37 -12.70
C THR A 90 -39.90 -18.78 -12.91
N PHE A 91 -39.63 -20.03 -13.28
CA PHE A 91 -38.27 -20.50 -13.57
C PHE A 91 -37.96 -20.32 -15.05
N ASN A 92 -37.32 -19.23 -15.37
CA ASN A 92 -36.92 -18.81 -16.72
C ASN A 92 -35.46 -18.32 -16.74
N ASP A 93 -34.97 -17.91 -17.88
CA ASP A 93 -33.58 -17.50 -18.05
C ASP A 93 -33.16 -16.33 -17.13
N THR A 94 -34.09 -15.43 -16.77
CA THR A 94 -33.82 -14.33 -15.87
C THR A 94 -33.66 -14.80 -14.42
N THR A 95 -34.47 -15.76 -13.98
CA THR A 95 -34.48 -16.25 -12.59
C THR A 95 -33.55 -17.46 -12.38
N ALA A 96 -32.99 -18.03 -13.46
CA ALA A 96 -32.07 -19.15 -13.38
C ALA A 96 -30.80 -18.82 -12.60
N ALA A 97 -30.30 -17.58 -12.70
CA ALA A 97 -29.13 -17.11 -11.94
C ALA A 97 -29.43 -17.08 -10.44
N GLU A 98 -30.62 -16.60 -10.03
CA GLU A 98 -31.04 -16.60 -8.62
C GLU A 98 -31.19 -18.02 -8.08
N PHE A 99 -31.79 -18.92 -8.86
CA PHE A 99 -31.88 -20.33 -8.50
C PHE A 99 -30.49 -20.94 -8.29
N ALA A 100 -29.54 -20.68 -9.19
CA ALA A 100 -28.18 -21.17 -9.13
C ALA A 100 -27.47 -20.68 -7.86
N LYS A 101 -27.59 -19.38 -7.57
CA LYS A 101 -27.02 -18.80 -6.34
C LYS A 101 -27.61 -19.47 -5.10
N LYS A 102 -28.93 -19.56 -4.99
CA LYS A 102 -29.57 -20.22 -3.85
C LYS A 102 -29.17 -21.69 -3.70
N ALA A 103 -29.00 -22.41 -4.82
CA ALA A 103 -28.55 -23.79 -4.82
C ALA A 103 -27.12 -23.93 -4.35
N LEU A 104 -26.22 -23.02 -4.77
CA LEU A 104 -24.84 -23.01 -4.34
C LEU A 104 -24.72 -22.65 -2.84
N ASP A 105 -25.39 -21.59 -2.40
CA ASP A 105 -25.42 -21.19 -0.99
C ASP A 105 -25.90 -22.33 -0.10
N TYR A 106 -26.91 -23.09 -0.58
CA TYR A 106 -27.40 -24.26 0.13
C TYR A 106 -26.37 -25.39 0.17
N ALA A 107 -25.73 -25.70 -0.96
CA ALA A 107 -24.72 -26.76 -1.03
C ALA A 107 -23.50 -26.43 -0.14
N LYS A 108 -23.03 -25.19 -0.17
CA LYS A 108 -21.90 -24.70 0.65
C LYS A 108 -22.24 -24.55 2.14
N GLY A 109 -23.53 -24.55 2.50
CA GLY A 109 -23.95 -24.38 3.90
C GLY A 109 -23.71 -22.98 4.45
N THR A 110 -23.73 -21.95 3.62
CA THR A 110 -23.52 -20.54 4.00
C THR A 110 -24.70 -19.98 4.81
N THR A 111 -24.91 -20.54 6.00
CA THR A 111 -25.63 -19.88 7.08
C THR A 111 -24.62 -19.51 8.15
N THR A 112 -24.79 -18.38 8.79
CA THR A 112 -23.88 -17.67 9.70
C THR A 112 -23.17 -18.47 10.80
N THR A 113 -23.24 -19.80 10.82
CA THR A 113 -22.76 -20.64 11.93
C THR A 113 -22.05 -21.93 11.55
N THR A 114 -22.01 -22.37 10.30
CA THR A 114 -21.33 -23.64 9.92
C THR A 114 -20.48 -23.49 8.67
N THR A 115 -19.20 -23.86 8.79
CA THR A 115 -18.21 -23.90 7.70
C THR A 115 -18.17 -25.26 6.98
N THR A 116 -19.07 -26.17 7.28
CA THR A 116 -19.10 -27.52 6.67
C THR A 116 -20.11 -27.52 5.52
N PRO A 117 -19.73 -27.86 4.28
CA PRO A 117 -20.66 -28.00 3.16
C PRO A 117 -21.78 -28.99 3.51
N LEU A 118 -23.04 -28.64 3.20
CA LEU A 118 -24.20 -29.51 3.35
C LEU A 118 -24.21 -30.60 2.28
N ILE A 119 -23.71 -30.25 1.08
CA ILE A 119 -23.64 -31.18 -0.06
C ILE A 119 -22.23 -31.12 -0.61
N ALA A 120 -21.57 -32.26 -0.74
CA ALA A 120 -20.28 -32.36 -1.38
C ALA A 120 -20.42 -32.24 -2.90
N ALA A 121 -19.42 -31.66 -3.58
CA ALA A 121 -19.36 -31.66 -5.04
C ALA A 121 -19.30 -33.10 -5.58
N ASP A 122 -20.03 -33.39 -6.67
CA ASP A 122 -19.95 -34.67 -7.36
C ASP A 122 -18.57 -34.90 -7.97
N GLN A 123 -17.98 -33.86 -8.52
CA GLN A 123 -16.57 -33.84 -8.97
C GLN A 123 -15.96 -32.44 -8.76
N THR A 124 -14.65 -32.43 -8.49
CA THR A 124 -13.81 -31.24 -8.40
C THR A 124 -12.66 -31.38 -9.39
N LYS A 125 -12.37 -30.33 -10.17
CA LYS A 125 -11.29 -30.28 -11.15
C LYS A 125 -10.62 -28.91 -11.16
N THR A 126 -9.31 -28.91 -11.39
CA THR A 126 -8.52 -27.70 -11.58
C THR A 126 -8.39 -27.38 -13.07
N ALA A 127 -8.54 -26.12 -13.44
CA ALA A 127 -8.34 -25.66 -14.82
C ALA A 127 -6.86 -25.87 -15.24
N ASP A 128 -6.69 -26.41 -16.44
CA ASP A 128 -5.37 -26.61 -17.03
C ASP A 128 -4.76 -25.27 -17.54
N ALA A 129 -3.51 -25.33 -17.97
CA ALA A 129 -2.78 -24.16 -18.48
C ALA A 129 -3.44 -23.55 -19.75
N SER A 130 -4.29 -24.29 -20.46
CA SER A 130 -5.04 -23.80 -21.63
C SER A 130 -6.37 -23.13 -21.26
N GLY A 131 -6.70 -23.06 -19.96
CA GLY A 131 -7.97 -22.54 -19.50
C GLY A 131 -9.13 -23.49 -19.81
N THR A 132 -8.93 -24.79 -19.66
CA THR A 132 -9.93 -25.80 -19.90
C THR A 132 -10.16 -26.68 -18.68
N VAL A 133 -11.43 -26.93 -18.33
CA VAL A 133 -11.84 -27.91 -17.32
C VAL A 133 -12.79 -28.91 -17.98
N THR A 134 -12.56 -30.19 -17.75
CA THR A 134 -13.41 -31.24 -18.31
C THR A 134 -13.85 -32.22 -17.22
N PHE A 135 -15.16 -32.29 -16.98
CA PHE A 135 -15.82 -33.29 -16.16
C PHE A 135 -16.32 -34.42 -17.07
N THR A 136 -15.99 -35.66 -16.74
CA THR A 136 -16.32 -36.83 -17.54
C THR A 136 -17.10 -37.86 -16.73
N SER A 137 -17.65 -38.84 -17.38
CA SER A 137 -18.40 -39.93 -16.76
C SER A 137 -19.58 -39.42 -15.91
N LEU A 138 -20.28 -38.41 -16.41
CA LEU A 138 -21.44 -37.84 -15.75
C LEU A 138 -22.72 -38.60 -16.11
N TYR A 139 -23.54 -38.87 -15.13
CA TYR A 139 -24.93 -39.32 -15.35
C TYR A 139 -25.75 -38.17 -15.92
N LEU A 140 -26.70 -38.45 -16.80
CA LEU A 140 -27.58 -37.41 -17.33
C LEU A 140 -28.41 -36.80 -16.19
N GLY A 141 -28.57 -35.47 -16.24
CA GLY A 141 -29.25 -34.74 -15.17
C GLY A 141 -29.10 -33.22 -15.31
N TYR A 142 -29.40 -32.51 -14.25
CA TYR A 142 -29.32 -31.07 -14.18
C TYR A 142 -28.19 -30.71 -13.19
N TYR A 143 -27.19 -30.03 -13.67
CA TYR A 143 -25.97 -29.72 -12.91
C TYR A 143 -25.81 -28.24 -12.65
N LEU A 144 -25.33 -27.92 -11.47
CA LEU A 144 -24.77 -26.65 -11.08
C LEU A 144 -23.24 -26.73 -11.26
N VAL A 145 -22.66 -25.73 -11.87
CA VAL A 145 -21.21 -25.55 -11.91
C VAL A 145 -20.85 -24.35 -11.07
N ASP A 146 -19.90 -24.53 -10.17
CA ASP A 146 -19.30 -23.50 -9.36
C ASP A 146 -17.83 -23.36 -9.75
N SER A 147 -17.35 -22.14 -9.88
CA SER A 147 -15.93 -21.86 -10.04
C SER A 147 -15.41 -21.09 -8.84
N SER A 148 -14.16 -21.32 -8.46
CA SER A 148 -13.50 -20.56 -7.39
C SER A 148 -13.35 -19.05 -7.67
N VAL A 149 -13.71 -18.60 -8.88
CA VAL A 149 -13.80 -17.19 -9.26
C VAL A 149 -15.23 -16.62 -9.17
N GLY A 150 -16.18 -17.39 -8.62
CA GLY A 150 -17.55 -16.92 -8.34
C GLY A 150 -18.53 -17.09 -9.50
N ALA A 151 -18.29 -17.98 -10.43
CA ALA A 151 -19.20 -18.23 -11.54
C ALA A 151 -20.20 -19.34 -11.27
N LEU A 152 -21.45 -19.07 -11.57
CA LEU A 152 -22.52 -20.04 -11.46
C LEU A 152 -23.05 -20.35 -12.85
N CYS A 153 -23.12 -21.63 -13.18
CA CYS A 153 -23.72 -22.09 -14.42
C CYS A 153 -24.59 -23.31 -14.17
N ILE A 154 -25.79 -23.31 -14.67
CA ILE A 154 -26.71 -24.45 -14.63
C ILE A 154 -26.75 -25.11 -16.00
N LEU A 155 -26.55 -26.40 -16.02
CA LEU A 155 -26.46 -27.20 -17.22
C LEU A 155 -27.48 -28.31 -17.23
N ASN A 156 -28.09 -28.51 -18.39
CA ASN A 156 -28.92 -29.66 -18.65
C ASN A 156 -28.14 -30.63 -19.57
N THR A 157 -27.78 -31.79 -19.01
CA THR A 157 -27.04 -32.83 -19.75
C THR A 157 -27.94 -33.76 -20.53
N THR A 158 -29.04 -33.27 -21.13
CA THR A 158 -29.83 -34.08 -22.09
C THR A 158 -29.06 -34.37 -23.39
N THR A 159 -27.99 -33.60 -23.63
CA THR A 159 -26.97 -33.89 -24.65
C THR A 159 -25.70 -34.37 -23.93
N PRO A 160 -25.11 -35.52 -24.36
CA PRO A 160 -23.98 -36.12 -23.63
C PRO A 160 -22.74 -35.28 -23.51
N ASN A 161 -22.57 -34.30 -24.39
CA ASN A 161 -21.37 -33.42 -24.41
C ASN A 161 -21.79 -31.95 -24.45
N ILE A 162 -21.49 -31.21 -23.42
CA ILE A 162 -21.80 -29.77 -23.32
C ILE A 162 -20.49 -29.00 -23.17
N ASN A 163 -20.34 -27.96 -23.99
CA ASN A 163 -19.27 -26.98 -23.86
C ASN A 163 -19.84 -25.66 -23.36
N ILE A 164 -19.19 -25.10 -22.34
CA ILE A 164 -19.52 -23.80 -21.74
C ILE A 164 -18.30 -22.91 -21.84
N ALA A 165 -18.53 -21.66 -22.20
CA ALA A 165 -17.49 -20.64 -22.08
C ALA A 165 -17.62 -19.96 -20.71
N GLU A 166 -16.55 -19.99 -19.91
CA GLU A 166 -16.43 -19.16 -18.72
C GLU A 166 -16.48 -17.69 -19.15
N LYS A 167 -17.31 -16.91 -18.49
CA LYS A 167 -17.44 -15.46 -18.77
C LYS A 167 -16.90 -14.60 -17.65
N ASN A 168 -16.48 -15.22 -16.57
CA ASN A 168 -15.94 -14.49 -15.44
C ASN A 168 -14.48 -14.17 -15.69
N GLY A 169 -14.12 -12.95 -15.35
CA GLY A 169 -12.73 -12.50 -15.38
C GLY A 169 -12.15 -12.46 -13.99
N VAL A 170 -10.84 -12.59 -13.91
CA VAL A 170 -10.10 -12.34 -12.67
C VAL A 170 -10.15 -10.83 -12.40
N PRO A 171 -10.62 -10.39 -11.22
CA PRO A 171 -10.50 -8.99 -10.83
C PRO A 171 -9.03 -8.58 -10.73
N SER A 172 -8.76 -7.29 -10.76
CA SER A 172 -7.41 -6.77 -10.58
C SER A 172 -7.38 -5.67 -9.54
N VAL A 173 -6.21 -5.48 -8.94
CA VAL A 173 -5.93 -4.35 -8.05
C VAL A 173 -4.80 -3.51 -8.63
N GLU A 174 -4.91 -2.20 -8.46
CA GLU A 174 -3.86 -1.23 -8.72
C GLU A 174 -3.68 -0.35 -7.49
N LYS A 175 -2.45 -0.26 -6.99
CA LYS A 175 -2.10 0.56 -5.84
C LYS A 175 -1.23 1.73 -6.26
N LYS A 176 -1.57 2.92 -5.78
CA LYS A 176 -0.82 4.15 -6.03
C LYS A 176 -0.66 4.95 -4.74
N ILE A 177 0.35 5.78 -4.71
CA ILE A 177 0.67 6.70 -3.63
C ILE A 177 0.63 8.13 -4.15
N LYS A 178 0.13 9.07 -3.35
CA LYS A 178 0.04 10.47 -3.73
C LYS A 178 1.41 11.15 -3.69
N ASN A 179 1.73 11.87 -4.75
CA ASN A 179 2.91 12.71 -4.87
C ASN A 179 2.53 14.05 -5.52
N GLY A 180 2.35 15.08 -4.70
CA GLY A 180 1.75 16.34 -5.14
C GLY A 180 0.30 16.16 -5.57
N SER A 181 -0.02 16.46 -6.84
CA SER A 181 -1.35 16.25 -7.43
C SER A 181 -1.55 14.85 -8.02
N ASP A 182 -0.48 14.10 -8.22
CA ASP A 182 -0.48 12.86 -8.98
C ASP A 182 -0.45 11.61 -8.07
N TYR A 183 -0.92 10.50 -8.62
CA TYR A 183 -0.82 9.17 -8.01
C TYR A 183 0.20 8.33 -8.79
N VAL A 184 1.26 7.88 -8.09
CA VAL A 184 2.43 7.20 -8.65
C VAL A 184 2.77 5.93 -7.84
N ASP A 185 3.81 5.18 -8.25
CA ASP A 185 4.21 3.95 -7.56
C ASP A 185 5.13 4.18 -6.35
N GLY A 186 5.66 5.38 -6.20
CA GLY A 186 6.54 5.70 -5.07
C GLY A 186 6.68 7.20 -4.85
N ASN A 187 6.91 7.57 -3.58
CA ASN A 187 7.15 8.94 -3.17
C ASN A 187 8.30 9.02 -2.15
N THR A 188 8.52 10.22 -1.65
CA THR A 188 9.41 10.47 -0.52
C THR A 188 8.66 11.26 0.55
N ALA A 189 8.95 10.99 1.83
CA ALA A 189 8.35 11.69 2.96
C ALA A 189 9.35 11.82 4.10
N SER A 190 9.15 12.81 4.96
CA SER A 190 9.85 12.90 6.23
C SER A 190 9.10 12.11 7.30
N ILE A 191 9.82 11.64 8.32
CA ILE A 191 9.17 11.05 9.50
C ILE A 191 8.19 12.07 10.09
N GLY A 192 6.99 11.60 10.42
CA GLY A 192 5.87 12.42 10.87
C GLY A 192 4.94 12.92 9.76
N ASP A 193 5.35 12.82 8.49
CA ASP A 193 4.49 13.20 7.37
C ASP A 193 3.37 12.16 7.15
N THR A 194 2.21 12.65 6.72
CA THR A 194 1.10 11.81 6.26
C THR A 194 1.32 11.41 4.82
N VAL A 195 1.18 10.12 4.54
CA VAL A 195 1.28 9.50 3.23
C VAL A 195 -0.12 9.03 2.82
N GLU A 196 -0.61 9.48 1.66
CA GLU A 196 -1.93 9.14 1.14
C GLU A 196 -1.82 8.06 0.07
N PHE A 197 -2.67 7.02 0.17
CA PHE A 197 -2.73 5.88 -0.76
C PHE A 197 -4.06 5.83 -1.49
N LYS A 198 -4.04 5.24 -2.67
CA LYS A 198 -5.22 4.88 -3.45
C LYS A 198 -5.07 3.48 -3.99
N THR A 199 -6.03 2.61 -3.68
CA THR A 199 -6.17 1.29 -4.30
C THR A 199 -7.41 1.28 -5.17
N THR A 200 -7.30 0.78 -6.39
CA THR A 200 -8.42 0.62 -7.32
C THR A 200 -8.61 -0.87 -7.61
N ILE A 201 -9.76 -1.41 -7.25
CA ILE A 201 -10.19 -2.75 -7.67
C ILE A 201 -10.99 -2.59 -8.95
N THR A 202 -10.61 -3.32 -10.01
CA THR A 202 -11.43 -3.47 -11.20
C THR A 202 -12.20 -4.78 -11.10
N ALA A 203 -13.50 -4.66 -10.85
CA ALA A 203 -14.38 -5.81 -10.67
C ALA A 203 -14.62 -6.56 -11.98
N LYS A 204 -14.96 -7.82 -11.85
CA LYS A 204 -15.42 -8.65 -12.96
C LYS A 204 -16.79 -9.25 -12.68
N ALA A 205 -17.44 -9.74 -13.72
CA ALA A 205 -18.73 -10.41 -13.56
C ALA A 205 -18.60 -11.59 -12.58
N GLY A 206 -19.61 -11.79 -11.72
CA GLY A 206 -19.59 -12.84 -10.70
C GLY A 206 -18.73 -12.50 -9.47
N ALA A 207 -18.61 -11.21 -9.13
CA ALA A 207 -17.91 -10.78 -7.93
C ALA A 207 -18.46 -11.48 -6.67
N GLU A 208 -17.61 -12.20 -5.96
CA GLU A 208 -17.98 -12.98 -4.79
C GLU A 208 -16.87 -12.88 -3.74
N ASN A 209 -17.26 -12.72 -2.46
CA ASN A 209 -16.36 -12.74 -1.31
C ASN A 209 -15.15 -11.78 -1.43
N TYR A 210 -15.33 -10.58 -1.97
CA TYR A 210 -14.25 -9.61 -2.12
C TYR A 210 -13.74 -9.15 -0.76
N VAL A 211 -12.44 -9.41 -0.51
CA VAL A 211 -11.70 -8.93 0.66
C VAL A 211 -10.42 -8.27 0.17
N LEU A 212 -10.30 -6.96 0.37
CA LEU A 212 -9.06 -6.26 0.11
C LEU A 212 -8.15 -6.39 1.32
N HIS A 213 -6.97 -6.93 1.12
CA HIS A 213 -5.89 -7.00 2.11
C HIS A 213 -4.87 -5.92 1.84
N ASP A 214 -4.35 -5.31 2.90
CA ASP A 214 -3.33 -4.27 2.82
C ASP A 214 -2.27 -4.47 3.89
N LYS A 215 -1.01 -4.57 3.48
CA LYS A 215 0.14 -4.85 4.34
C LYS A 215 1.16 -3.75 4.24
N MET A 216 1.35 -3.04 5.34
CA MET A 216 2.34 -1.97 5.49
C MET A 216 3.58 -2.46 6.23
N ASP A 217 4.74 -1.98 5.81
CA ASP A 217 5.97 -2.13 6.59
C ASP A 217 5.86 -1.39 7.94
N ALA A 218 6.66 -1.82 8.93
CA ALA A 218 6.65 -1.26 10.28
C ALA A 218 6.92 0.26 10.36
N GLY A 219 7.51 0.85 9.31
CA GLY A 219 7.73 2.28 9.17
C GLY A 219 6.48 3.10 8.86
N LEU A 220 5.33 2.46 8.59
CA LEU A 220 4.06 3.10 8.29
C LEU A 220 3.04 2.79 9.37
N THR A 221 2.38 3.81 9.90
CA THR A 221 1.29 3.67 10.88
C THR A 221 -0.03 3.99 10.21
N PHE A 222 -0.89 2.99 10.03
CA PHE A 222 -2.20 3.13 9.38
C PHE A 222 -3.16 4.02 10.20
N ASP A 223 -3.87 4.92 9.52
CA ASP A 223 -4.98 5.69 10.06
C ASP A 223 -6.31 5.08 9.60
N ASN A 224 -6.93 4.27 10.45
CA ASN A 224 -8.19 3.60 10.15
C ASN A 224 -9.39 4.56 9.99
N THR A 225 -9.27 5.80 10.46
CA THR A 225 -10.31 6.82 10.35
C THR A 225 -10.31 7.55 9.01
N SER A 226 -9.22 7.39 8.24
CA SER A 226 -9.01 8.05 6.96
C SER A 226 -9.59 7.28 5.75
N VAL A 227 -10.12 6.06 5.98
CA VAL A 227 -10.60 5.20 4.89
C VAL A 227 -11.87 5.76 4.26
N GLU A 228 -11.80 6.01 2.96
CA GLU A 228 -12.97 6.34 2.12
C GLU A 228 -13.06 5.32 0.98
N VAL A 229 -14.25 4.77 0.75
CA VAL A 229 -14.51 3.80 -0.33
C VAL A 229 -15.57 4.34 -1.27
N LYS A 230 -15.26 4.37 -2.56
CA LYS A 230 -16.15 4.81 -3.62
C LYS A 230 -16.34 3.73 -4.66
N TRP A 231 -17.49 3.73 -5.32
CA TRP A 231 -17.84 2.88 -6.44
C TRP A 231 -18.09 3.72 -7.67
N LYS A 232 -17.48 3.33 -8.79
CA LYS A 232 -17.64 3.94 -10.11
C LYS A 232 -18.06 2.89 -11.11
N LYS A 233 -19.22 3.09 -11.72
CA LYS A 233 -19.73 2.17 -12.76
C LYS A 233 -18.92 2.26 -14.05
N SER A 234 -18.66 1.13 -14.67
CA SER A 234 -18.00 1.03 -15.99
C SER A 234 -18.79 1.72 -17.11
N THR A 235 -20.12 1.80 -16.97
CA THR A 235 -21.00 2.51 -17.91
C THR A 235 -20.91 4.03 -17.83
N GLY A 236 -20.09 4.55 -16.90
CA GLY A 236 -19.94 5.98 -16.64
C GLY A 236 -20.85 6.49 -15.52
N GLY A 237 -20.74 7.77 -15.22
CA GLY A 237 -21.47 8.41 -14.14
C GLY A 237 -20.56 8.92 -13.02
N ALA A 238 -21.17 9.58 -12.03
CA ALA A 238 -20.47 10.04 -10.84
C ALA A 238 -20.07 8.87 -9.92
N GLU A 239 -18.98 9.02 -9.19
CA GLU A 239 -18.61 8.10 -8.11
C GLU A 239 -19.64 8.15 -7.00
N SER A 240 -20.00 6.99 -6.45
CA SER A 240 -20.89 6.85 -5.29
C SER A 240 -20.06 6.44 -4.08
N THR A 241 -20.21 7.14 -2.96
CA THR A 241 -19.54 6.76 -1.71
C THR A 241 -20.25 5.56 -1.09
N LEU A 242 -19.50 4.53 -0.72
CA LEU A 242 -19.99 3.36 0.00
C LEU A 242 -19.98 3.61 1.52
N THR A 243 -20.89 2.96 2.21
CA THR A 243 -21.10 3.18 3.65
C THR A 243 -20.51 2.01 4.45
N ASN A 244 -19.61 2.33 5.38
CA ASN A 244 -19.06 1.35 6.33
C ASN A 244 -20.20 0.69 7.15
N ASN A 245 -20.05 -0.61 7.43
CA ASN A 245 -21.03 -1.50 8.07
C ASN A 245 -22.29 -1.82 7.23
N THR A 246 -22.54 -1.11 6.13
CA THR A 246 -23.62 -1.39 5.18
C THR A 246 -23.11 -2.12 3.95
N ASP A 247 -22.14 -1.52 3.24
CA ASP A 247 -21.59 -2.04 1.98
C ASP A 247 -20.29 -2.83 2.20
N TYR A 248 -19.52 -2.47 3.21
CA TYR A 248 -18.27 -3.11 3.60
C TYR A 248 -18.04 -3.00 5.11
N THR A 249 -17.03 -3.72 5.63
CA THR A 249 -16.50 -3.55 6.99
C THR A 249 -14.99 -3.46 6.96
N ILE A 250 -14.39 -2.78 7.96
CA ILE A 250 -12.95 -2.67 8.11
C ILE A 250 -12.52 -3.54 9.29
N ALA A 251 -11.58 -4.45 9.07
CA ALA A 251 -10.83 -5.15 10.10
C ALA A 251 -9.38 -4.62 10.12
N SER A 252 -8.79 -4.43 11.28
CA SER A 252 -7.42 -3.96 11.40
C SER A 252 -6.75 -4.47 12.69
N THR A 253 -5.42 -4.49 12.69
CA THR A 253 -4.62 -4.89 13.88
C THR A 253 -4.88 -4.01 15.10
N THR A 254 -5.40 -2.80 14.90
CA THR A 254 -5.75 -1.83 15.97
C THR A 254 -7.26 -1.70 16.19
N GLY A 255 -8.07 -2.42 15.39
CA GLY A 255 -9.53 -2.36 15.41
C GLY A 255 -10.20 -3.43 16.31
N THR A 256 -11.54 -3.41 16.31
CA THR A 256 -12.38 -4.38 17.06
C THR A 256 -12.61 -5.69 16.29
N SER A 257 -12.41 -5.70 14.98
CA SER A 257 -12.54 -6.89 14.12
C SER A 257 -11.15 -7.48 13.87
N ALA A 258 -11.03 -8.80 14.05
CA ALA A 258 -9.79 -9.51 13.79
C ALA A 258 -9.54 -9.62 12.27
N ILE A 259 -8.29 -9.40 11.86
CA ILE A 259 -7.81 -9.72 10.53
C ILE A 259 -7.63 -11.23 10.36
N THR A 260 -7.67 -11.71 9.13
CA THR A 260 -7.62 -13.14 8.82
C THR A 260 -6.20 -13.64 8.54
N ASP A 261 -5.24 -12.73 8.30
CA ASP A 261 -3.85 -13.03 7.98
C ASP A 261 -2.87 -12.06 8.67
N ASP A 262 -1.67 -11.89 8.12
CA ASP A 262 -0.61 -11.01 8.63
C ASP A 262 -0.61 -9.59 7.99
N CYS A 263 -1.73 -9.19 7.37
CA CYS A 263 -1.90 -7.84 6.82
C CYS A 263 -2.11 -6.77 7.92
N THR A 264 -2.06 -5.50 7.54
CA THR A 264 -2.28 -4.38 8.46
C THR A 264 -3.76 -4.13 8.66
N PHE A 265 -4.54 -4.19 7.58
CA PHE A 265 -6.00 -4.10 7.62
C PHE A 265 -6.64 -4.80 6.42
N GLU A 266 -7.93 -5.09 6.57
CA GLU A 266 -8.78 -5.66 5.53
C GLU A 266 -10.01 -4.78 5.32
N ILE A 267 -10.48 -4.74 4.07
CA ILE A 267 -11.79 -4.20 3.71
C ILE A 267 -12.61 -5.37 3.16
N ILE A 268 -13.60 -5.79 3.94
CA ILE A 268 -14.46 -6.94 3.64
C ILE A 268 -15.75 -6.42 3.04
N PHE A 269 -15.96 -6.62 1.74
CA PHE A 269 -17.16 -6.19 1.04
C PHE A 269 -18.32 -7.13 1.34
N LYS A 270 -19.52 -6.56 1.59
CA LYS A 270 -20.73 -7.36 1.78
C LYS A 270 -21.13 -8.00 0.46
N GLN A 271 -21.59 -9.26 0.50
CA GLN A 271 -22.01 -9.97 -0.71
C GLN A 271 -23.17 -9.23 -1.42
N THR A 272 -24.08 -8.61 -0.66
CA THR A 272 -25.15 -7.77 -1.22
C THR A 272 -24.64 -6.61 -2.07
N PHE A 273 -23.46 -6.06 -1.76
CA PHE A 273 -22.79 -5.06 -2.60
C PHE A 273 -22.09 -5.74 -3.79
N CYS A 274 -21.36 -6.84 -3.57
CA CYS A 274 -20.70 -7.58 -4.65
C CYS A 274 -21.69 -8.01 -5.73
N ASP A 275 -22.91 -8.41 -5.36
CA ASP A 275 -23.99 -8.79 -6.29
C ASP A 275 -24.45 -7.65 -7.21
N THR A 276 -24.14 -6.38 -6.87
CA THR A 276 -24.48 -5.21 -7.70
C THR A 276 -23.40 -4.85 -8.71
N LEU A 277 -22.20 -5.44 -8.58
CA LEU A 277 -21.06 -5.10 -9.43
C LEU A 277 -21.22 -5.67 -10.84
N ALA A 278 -20.92 -4.86 -11.82
CA ALA A 278 -20.77 -5.25 -13.22
C ALA A 278 -19.29 -5.40 -13.59
N ALA A 279 -19.04 -6.07 -14.72
CA ALA A 279 -17.69 -6.15 -15.27
C ALA A 279 -17.12 -4.74 -15.51
N ASP A 280 -15.85 -4.56 -15.10
CA ASP A 280 -15.07 -3.31 -15.22
C ASP A 280 -15.58 -2.13 -14.37
N ASP A 281 -16.52 -2.37 -13.45
CA ASP A 281 -16.80 -1.44 -12.36
C ASP A 281 -15.55 -1.26 -11.49
N GLN A 282 -15.33 -0.05 -11.00
CA GLN A 282 -14.18 0.25 -10.15
C GLN A 282 -14.61 0.51 -8.71
N ILE A 283 -13.93 -0.12 -7.76
CA ILE A 283 -14.01 0.22 -6.35
C ILE A 283 -12.72 0.97 -6.01
N ILE A 284 -12.86 2.22 -5.59
CA ILE A 284 -11.74 3.13 -5.34
C ILE A 284 -11.63 3.33 -3.83
N ILE A 285 -10.53 2.93 -3.25
CA ILE A 285 -10.26 3.02 -1.83
C ILE A 285 -9.14 4.03 -1.61
N THR A 286 -9.38 5.06 -0.81
CA THR A 286 -8.35 6.01 -0.38
C THR A 286 -8.20 5.97 1.13
N TYR A 287 -6.98 6.10 1.60
CA TYR A 287 -6.64 6.09 3.01
C TYR A 287 -5.25 6.67 3.22
N SER A 288 -4.84 6.87 4.48
CA SER A 288 -3.53 7.42 4.83
C SER A 288 -2.80 6.60 5.89
N ALA A 289 -1.49 6.81 5.94
CA ALA A 289 -0.64 6.35 7.02
C ALA A 289 0.37 7.45 7.38
N THR A 290 0.90 7.42 8.59
CA THR A 290 2.01 8.30 9.01
C THR A 290 3.33 7.53 8.87
N LEU A 291 4.32 8.16 8.24
CA LEU A 291 5.69 7.63 8.26
C LEU A 291 6.26 7.81 9.67
N ASN A 292 6.57 6.72 10.35
CA ASN A 292 6.92 6.72 11.77
C ASN A 292 8.42 6.53 12.01
N GLU A 293 8.83 6.47 13.30
CA GLU A 293 10.22 6.33 13.74
C GLU A 293 10.91 5.02 13.36
N ASN A 294 10.15 3.99 12.97
CA ASN A 294 10.67 2.70 12.51
C ASN A 294 10.93 2.69 11.00
N ALA A 295 10.77 3.83 10.34
CA ALA A 295 10.97 3.93 8.89
C ALA A 295 12.38 3.50 8.48
N VAL A 296 12.44 2.67 7.45
CA VAL A 296 13.70 2.26 6.81
C VAL A 296 14.26 3.46 6.05
N ILE A 297 15.47 3.88 6.45
CA ILE A 297 16.18 5.01 5.86
C ILE A 297 16.94 4.54 4.61
N GLY A 298 16.79 5.27 3.50
CA GLY A 298 17.49 5.01 2.24
C GLY A 298 16.58 4.56 1.11
N THR A 299 17.20 3.99 0.07
CA THR A 299 16.55 3.71 -1.22
C THR A 299 15.61 2.50 -1.21
N SER A 300 15.76 1.56 -0.28
CA SER A 300 14.83 0.43 -0.12
C SER A 300 13.44 0.89 0.30
N GLY A 301 13.37 1.95 1.12
CA GLY A 301 12.12 2.58 1.53
C GLY A 301 11.20 1.71 2.38
N ASN A 302 9.96 2.14 2.52
CA ASN A 302 8.91 1.52 3.30
C ASN A 302 7.78 1.10 2.35
N LYS A 303 7.56 -0.19 2.23
CA LYS A 303 6.61 -0.79 1.29
C LYS A 303 5.21 -0.77 1.88
N ASN A 304 4.22 -0.57 1.01
CA ASN A 304 2.82 -0.84 1.28
C ASN A 304 2.27 -1.68 0.12
N GLU A 305 1.79 -2.88 0.40
CA GLU A 305 1.35 -3.88 -0.56
C GLU A 305 -0.13 -4.20 -0.37
N THR A 306 -0.83 -4.46 -1.48
CA THR A 306 -2.24 -4.82 -1.45
C THR A 306 -2.55 -5.96 -2.41
N TRP A 307 -3.52 -6.80 -2.05
CA TRP A 307 -4.11 -7.83 -2.92
C TRP A 307 -5.59 -7.99 -2.60
N LEU A 308 -6.34 -8.54 -3.53
CA LEU A 308 -7.75 -8.85 -3.35
C LEU A 308 -7.94 -10.36 -3.23
N GLY A 309 -8.53 -10.81 -2.12
CA GLY A 309 -9.16 -12.11 -2.00
C GLY A 309 -10.52 -12.08 -2.71
N TYR A 310 -10.88 -13.14 -3.43
CA TYR A 310 -12.15 -13.26 -4.13
C TYR A 310 -12.55 -14.73 -4.34
N GLY A 311 -13.84 -14.98 -4.57
CA GLY A 311 -14.36 -16.34 -4.68
C GLY A 311 -14.15 -17.12 -3.39
N ASP A 312 -13.83 -18.41 -3.49
CA ASP A 312 -13.64 -19.27 -2.32
C ASP A 312 -12.24 -19.14 -1.71
N ASN A 313 -11.19 -19.14 -2.52
CA ASN A 313 -9.78 -19.10 -2.05
C ASN A 313 -8.82 -18.48 -3.07
N SER A 314 -9.30 -17.61 -3.93
CA SER A 314 -8.48 -16.99 -4.96
C SER A 314 -7.94 -15.65 -4.50
N THR A 315 -6.77 -15.26 -4.99
CA THR A 315 -6.18 -13.95 -4.75
C THR A 315 -5.62 -13.34 -6.02
N THR A 316 -5.67 -12.03 -6.14
CA THR A 316 -4.99 -11.32 -7.22
C THR A 316 -3.48 -11.31 -6.99
N THR A 317 -2.71 -11.04 -8.06
CA THR A 317 -1.30 -10.67 -7.88
C THR A 317 -1.22 -9.40 -7.03
N PRO A 318 -0.38 -9.36 -5.99
CA PRO A 318 -0.18 -8.16 -5.18
C PRO A 318 0.39 -7.01 -6.01
N ASP A 319 -0.04 -5.78 -5.68
CA ASP A 319 0.55 -4.54 -6.17
C ASP A 319 1.03 -3.68 -4.99
N ALA A 320 2.07 -2.87 -5.19
CA ALA A 320 2.74 -2.20 -4.09
C ALA A 320 3.26 -0.80 -4.45
N THR A 321 3.35 0.03 -3.42
CA THR A 321 4.02 1.33 -3.47
C THR A 321 5.13 1.42 -2.44
N THR A 322 6.08 2.36 -2.63
CA THR A 322 7.20 2.54 -1.73
C THR A 322 7.36 4.01 -1.34
N THR A 323 7.44 4.29 -0.04
CA THR A 323 7.80 5.61 0.51
C THR A 323 9.25 5.59 0.97
N LYS A 324 10.08 6.46 0.39
CA LYS A 324 11.48 6.60 0.76
C LYS A 324 11.68 7.76 1.73
N THR A 325 12.68 7.64 2.59
CA THR A 325 13.15 8.71 3.48
C THR A 325 14.66 8.58 3.62
N PHE A 326 15.35 9.70 3.83
CA PHE A 326 16.80 9.73 3.68
C PHE A 326 17.51 10.26 4.94
N GLU A 327 18.83 10.09 4.98
CA GLU A 327 19.71 10.73 5.96
C GLU A 327 20.64 11.74 5.28
N VAL A 328 21.02 12.78 6.02
CA VAL A 328 22.02 13.77 5.62
C VAL A 328 23.19 13.69 6.59
N PRO A 329 24.32 13.12 6.17
CA PRO A 329 25.57 13.19 6.91
C PRO A 329 26.18 14.60 6.80
N VAL A 330 26.65 15.15 7.94
CA VAL A 330 27.26 16.48 8.02
C VAL A 330 28.59 16.40 8.76
N PHE A 331 29.61 17.06 8.24
CA PHE A 331 30.91 17.22 8.86
C PHE A 331 31.20 18.68 9.12
N LYS A 332 31.13 19.10 10.38
CA LYS A 332 31.57 20.40 10.87
C LYS A 332 33.06 20.36 11.13
N TYR A 333 33.84 21.23 10.46
CA TYR A 333 35.28 21.17 10.52
C TYR A 333 35.93 22.55 10.48
N THR A 334 37.19 22.56 10.83
CA THR A 334 38.15 23.66 10.60
C THR A 334 39.40 23.11 9.92
N LYS A 335 40.26 23.99 9.45
CA LYS A 335 41.59 23.61 8.97
C LYS A 335 42.58 23.65 10.13
N ASP A 336 43.35 22.58 10.29
CA ASP A 336 44.49 22.57 11.21
C ASP A 336 45.70 23.34 10.63
N THR A 337 46.80 23.39 11.37
CA THR A 337 48.04 24.08 10.92
C THR A 337 48.67 23.44 9.69
N SER A 338 48.37 22.23 9.36
CA SER A 338 48.80 21.53 8.12
C SER A 338 47.87 21.77 6.94
N GLY A 339 46.70 22.41 7.14
CA GLY A 339 45.66 22.57 6.15
C GLY A 339 44.69 21.39 6.05
N SER A 340 44.81 20.37 6.93
CA SER A 340 43.95 19.18 6.95
C SER A 340 42.62 19.49 7.64
N ASP A 341 41.54 18.76 7.23
CA ASP A 341 40.23 18.88 7.84
C ASP A 341 40.27 18.28 9.26
N LYS A 342 39.91 19.09 10.26
CA LYS A 342 39.81 18.71 11.67
C LYS A 342 38.39 18.93 12.18
N GLY A 343 37.78 17.89 12.76
CA GLY A 343 36.44 17.98 13.36
C GLY A 343 36.33 19.11 14.39
N LEU A 344 35.20 19.79 14.41
CA LEU A 344 34.94 20.95 15.25
C LEU A 344 33.69 20.74 16.09
N ALA A 345 33.92 20.56 17.40
CA ALA A 345 32.89 20.37 18.42
C ALA A 345 32.22 21.70 18.82
N GLY A 346 31.01 21.60 19.42
CA GLY A 346 30.31 22.67 20.10
C GLY A 346 29.63 23.71 19.21
N ALA A 347 29.62 23.54 17.90
CA ALA A 347 28.73 24.31 17.03
C ALA A 347 27.29 23.87 17.28
N ILE A 348 26.36 24.84 17.24
CA ILE A 348 24.93 24.56 17.36
C ILE A 348 24.26 24.94 16.02
N PHE A 349 23.48 23.99 15.48
CA PHE A 349 22.72 24.13 14.24
C PHE A 349 21.23 23.99 14.49
N ALA A 350 20.45 24.54 13.55
CA ALA A 350 19.02 24.24 13.35
C ALA A 350 18.78 23.93 11.88
N LEU A 351 17.84 23.03 11.60
CA LEU A 351 17.43 22.66 10.24
C LEU A 351 16.05 23.24 9.95
N SER A 352 15.85 23.79 8.74
CA SER A 352 14.55 24.34 8.31
C SER A 352 14.30 24.05 6.84
N LYS A 353 13.04 24.05 6.42
CA LYS A 353 12.65 24.12 5.01
C LYS A 353 12.59 25.57 4.51
N ASP A 354 12.61 26.55 5.39
CA ASP A 354 12.48 27.97 5.07
C ASP A 354 13.84 28.64 4.92
N ASN A 355 14.06 29.32 3.78
CA ASN A 355 15.18 30.25 3.63
C ASN A 355 14.77 31.62 4.17
N ALA A 356 14.64 31.73 5.48
CA ALA A 356 14.11 32.92 6.14
C ALA A 356 15.01 33.39 7.31
N THR A 357 14.77 34.61 7.78
CA THR A 357 15.44 35.13 8.98
C THR A 357 15.00 34.36 10.23
N VAL A 358 15.81 34.39 11.27
CA VAL A 358 15.55 33.67 12.54
C VAL A 358 14.15 33.92 13.13
N VAL A 359 13.58 35.12 12.88
CA VAL A 359 12.26 35.51 13.46
C VAL A 359 11.08 34.87 12.73
N SER A 360 11.23 34.52 11.45
CA SER A 360 10.15 33.99 10.60
C SER A 360 10.37 32.54 10.17
N ARG A 361 11.45 31.92 10.64
CA ARG A 361 11.85 30.56 10.29
C ARG A 361 11.18 29.55 11.20
N THR A 362 10.65 28.46 10.62
CA THR A 362 10.19 27.29 11.36
C THR A 362 11.26 26.22 11.32
N ASP A 363 11.83 25.93 12.49
CA ASP A 363 12.85 24.88 12.62
C ASP A 363 12.20 23.51 12.75
N ILE A 364 12.82 22.50 12.10
CA ILE A 364 12.38 21.11 12.15
C ILE A 364 12.66 20.54 13.56
N ASN A 365 11.65 19.93 14.14
CA ASN A 365 11.76 19.22 15.40
C ASN A 365 12.54 17.91 15.19
N LEU A 366 13.49 17.65 16.06
CA LEU A 366 14.39 16.50 15.99
C LEU A 366 14.42 15.76 17.33
N VAL A 367 14.64 14.46 17.28
CA VAL A 367 14.94 13.62 18.43
C VAL A 367 16.42 13.24 18.37
N ALA A 368 17.18 13.57 19.43
CA ALA A 368 18.58 13.19 19.53
C ALA A 368 18.69 11.72 19.96
N ASN A 369 19.49 10.93 19.28
CA ASN A 369 19.85 9.58 19.70
C ASN A 369 21.11 9.63 20.56
N THR A 370 20.92 9.60 21.89
CA THR A 370 22.01 9.68 22.87
C THR A 370 22.81 8.38 23.03
N THR A 371 22.36 7.27 22.41
CA THR A 371 23.01 5.94 22.48
C THR A 371 23.85 5.59 21.27
N ALA A 372 23.99 6.51 20.31
CA ALA A 372 24.78 6.28 19.10
C ALA A 372 26.28 6.06 19.41
N SER A 373 26.78 4.87 19.13
CA SER A 373 28.17 4.45 19.44
C SER A 373 29.19 4.71 18.32
N THR A 374 28.80 5.45 17.27
CA THR A 374 29.58 5.52 16.02
C THR A 374 30.49 6.76 15.88
N GLY A 375 30.60 7.58 16.93
CA GLY A 375 31.33 8.85 16.86
C GLY A 375 30.60 9.95 16.06
N TYR A 376 29.37 9.67 15.61
CA TYR A 376 28.43 10.62 15.02
C TYR A 376 27.41 11.07 16.08
N GLY A 377 27.05 12.36 16.06
CA GLY A 377 25.79 12.79 16.67
C GLY A 377 24.64 12.35 15.77
N GLU A 378 23.69 11.59 16.28
CA GLU A 378 22.54 11.15 15.47
C GLU A 378 21.27 11.91 15.87
N TYR A 379 20.58 12.42 14.89
CA TYR A 379 19.31 13.12 15.02
C TYR A 379 18.31 12.52 14.04
N ARG A 380 17.06 12.36 14.47
CA ARG A 380 15.95 11.90 13.65
C ARG A 380 14.87 12.97 13.65
N VAL A 381 14.18 13.17 12.52
CA VAL A 381 12.98 14.02 12.51
C VAL A 381 11.96 13.47 13.50
N ALA A 382 11.38 14.35 14.32
CA ALA A 382 10.39 14.00 15.32
C ALA A 382 9.00 13.84 14.68
N LYS A 383 8.24 12.86 15.15
CA LYS A 383 6.80 12.79 14.84
C LYS A 383 6.02 13.78 15.70
N THR A 384 4.80 14.08 15.30
CA THR A 384 3.91 14.98 16.05
C THR A 384 3.69 14.49 17.49
N GLY A 385 3.87 15.38 18.46
CA GLY A 385 3.65 15.07 19.88
C GLY A 385 4.81 14.38 20.57
N GLU A 386 5.93 14.13 19.89
CA GLU A 386 7.13 13.53 20.47
C GLU A 386 7.99 14.60 21.17
N THR A 387 8.65 14.21 22.28
CA THR A 387 9.63 15.08 22.93
C THR A 387 10.80 15.35 21.99
N SER A 388 11.03 16.60 21.66
CA SER A 388 11.94 16.99 20.58
C SER A 388 12.76 18.22 20.92
N THR A 389 13.79 18.48 20.12
CA THR A 389 14.61 19.68 20.11
C THR A 389 14.70 20.22 18.69
N THR A 390 14.92 21.52 18.55
CA THR A 390 15.26 22.13 17.25
C THR A 390 16.76 22.34 17.09
N THR A 391 17.58 21.97 18.08
CA THR A 391 19.02 22.22 18.08
C THR A 391 19.83 20.95 17.88
N ILE A 392 20.85 21.05 17.03
CA ILE A 392 21.86 20.03 16.76
C ILE A 392 23.19 20.54 17.30
N THR A 393 23.81 19.82 18.25
CA THR A 393 25.13 20.16 18.76
C THR A 393 26.18 19.23 18.17
N THR A 394 27.25 19.79 17.59
CA THR A 394 28.32 18.98 17.02
C THR A 394 29.17 18.32 18.07
N PRO A 395 29.38 16.96 17.98
CA PRO A 395 30.27 16.23 18.89
C PRO A 395 31.76 16.52 18.59
N ASP A 396 32.66 15.93 19.40
CA ASP A 396 34.11 16.12 19.27
C ASP A 396 34.67 15.73 17.90
N THR A 397 34.03 14.79 17.24
CA THR A 397 34.38 14.41 15.85
C THR A 397 33.94 15.44 14.80
N GLY A 398 33.09 16.41 15.16
CA GLY A 398 32.44 17.33 14.23
C GLY A 398 31.37 16.69 13.34
N LYS A 399 31.11 15.38 13.47
CA LYS A 399 30.23 14.63 12.57
C LYS A 399 28.87 14.37 13.17
N PHE A 400 27.82 14.63 12.40
CA PHE A 400 26.46 14.26 12.78
C PHE A 400 25.64 13.83 11.55
N LYS A 401 24.52 13.17 11.80
CA LYS A 401 23.55 12.74 10.80
C LYS A 401 22.16 13.18 11.17
N ILE A 402 21.39 13.60 10.17
CA ILE A 402 19.96 13.91 10.29
C ILE A 402 19.19 12.87 9.48
N LYS A 403 18.41 12.03 10.15
CA LYS A 403 17.66 10.91 9.55
C LYS A 403 16.17 11.24 9.42
N GLY A 404 15.52 10.64 8.44
CA GLY A 404 14.07 10.73 8.26
C GLY A 404 13.64 11.98 7.49
N LEU A 405 14.40 12.40 6.49
CA LEU A 405 14.11 13.53 5.62
C LEU A 405 13.59 13.03 4.26
N GLY A 406 12.48 13.57 3.78
CA GLY A 406 12.02 13.38 2.40
C GLY A 406 12.88 14.17 1.40
N ALA A 407 12.66 13.92 0.11
CA ALA A 407 13.24 14.78 -0.93
C ALA A 407 12.76 16.22 -0.79
N GLY A 408 13.63 17.17 -1.07
CA GLY A 408 13.32 18.58 -0.94
C GLY A 408 14.54 19.45 -0.68
N THR A 409 14.27 20.73 -0.44
CA THR A 409 15.31 21.72 -0.10
C THR A 409 15.26 22.00 1.40
N TYR A 410 16.43 21.98 2.01
CA TYR A 410 16.62 22.24 3.43
C TYR A 410 17.73 23.30 3.61
N TYR A 411 17.68 24.01 4.74
CA TYR A 411 18.65 25.02 5.11
C TYR A 411 19.18 24.72 6.50
N LEU A 412 20.51 24.49 6.60
CA LEU A 412 21.20 24.21 7.84
C LEU A 412 21.80 25.51 8.36
N TYR A 413 21.24 26.04 9.42
CA TYR A 413 21.64 27.30 10.07
C TYR A 413 22.60 27.04 11.23
N GLU A 414 23.78 27.62 11.21
CA GLU A 414 24.61 27.69 12.42
C GLU A 414 24.03 28.78 13.34
N THR A 415 23.41 28.38 14.44
CA THR A 415 22.79 29.31 15.40
C THR A 415 23.84 29.84 16.40
N LYS A 416 24.81 28.99 16.74
CA LYS A 416 25.97 29.36 17.60
C LYS A 416 27.24 28.68 17.06
N GLN A 417 28.28 29.49 16.85
CA GLN A 417 29.61 28.99 16.51
C GLN A 417 30.35 28.49 17.77
N PRO A 418 31.35 27.62 17.64
CA PRO A 418 32.29 27.31 18.72
C PRO A 418 33.14 28.54 19.11
N ASP A 419 33.60 28.56 20.37
CA ASP A 419 34.41 29.65 20.89
C ASP A 419 35.71 29.79 20.08
N GLY A 420 36.03 31.02 19.67
CA GLY A 420 37.22 31.33 18.85
C GLY A 420 37.04 31.21 17.34
N TYR A 421 35.85 30.88 16.89
CA TYR A 421 35.54 30.74 15.47
C TYR A 421 34.53 31.78 14.97
N ASN A 422 34.57 32.10 13.69
CA ASN A 422 33.61 33.00 13.06
C ASN A 422 32.33 32.22 12.72
N LYS A 423 31.16 32.80 13.06
CA LYS A 423 29.87 32.26 12.70
C LYS A 423 29.66 32.31 11.17
N LEU A 424 28.95 31.32 10.61
CA LEU A 424 28.49 31.35 9.22
C LEU A 424 27.57 32.54 8.97
N THR A 425 27.78 33.24 7.88
CA THR A 425 26.99 34.44 7.48
C THR A 425 25.68 34.08 6.78
N ALA A 426 25.58 32.85 6.22
CA ALA A 426 24.41 32.30 5.54
C ALA A 426 24.20 30.82 5.91
N PRO A 427 22.98 30.30 5.79
CA PRO A 427 22.75 28.88 5.97
C PRO A 427 23.38 28.09 4.83
N VAL A 428 23.69 26.82 5.09
CA VAL A 428 24.08 25.86 4.07
C VAL A 428 22.79 25.30 3.43
N LYS A 429 22.61 25.53 2.13
CA LYS A 429 21.49 24.96 1.38
C LYS A 429 21.78 23.52 1.04
N ILE A 430 20.85 22.61 1.36
CA ILE A 430 20.95 21.17 1.12
C ILE A 430 19.75 20.76 0.27
N GLU A 431 19.98 20.16 -0.88
CA GLU A 431 18.95 19.61 -1.77
C GLU A 431 19.06 18.10 -1.78
N ILE A 432 17.98 17.41 -1.43
CA ILE A 432 17.85 15.95 -1.47
C ILE A 432 16.91 15.63 -2.63
N ASP A 433 17.34 14.82 -3.57
CA ASP A 433 16.49 14.37 -4.68
C ASP A 433 15.66 13.11 -4.30
N LYS A 434 14.78 12.69 -5.23
CA LYS A 434 13.91 11.52 -5.05
C LYS A 434 14.65 10.18 -4.82
N ASP A 435 15.95 10.13 -5.12
CA ASP A 435 16.81 8.96 -4.96
C ASP A 435 17.80 9.10 -3.79
N GLY A 436 17.67 10.21 -3.01
CA GLY A 436 18.47 10.48 -1.82
C GLY A 436 19.84 11.09 -2.11
N LYS A 437 20.07 11.55 -3.36
CA LYS A 437 21.30 12.25 -3.72
C LYS A 437 21.31 13.65 -3.15
N ILE A 438 22.44 14.07 -2.58
CA ILE A 438 22.59 15.34 -1.88
C ILE A 438 23.39 16.31 -2.73
N LYS A 439 22.89 17.55 -2.86
CA LYS A 439 23.60 18.69 -3.43
C LYS A 439 23.63 19.83 -2.42
N VAL A 440 24.71 20.63 -2.47
CA VAL A 440 24.97 21.71 -1.50
C VAL A 440 25.17 23.03 -2.25
N ASP A 441 24.57 24.10 -1.73
CA ASP A 441 24.75 25.49 -2.17
C ASP A 441 24.62 25.70 -3.69
N ASN A 442 23.60 25.09 -4.30
CA ASN A 442 23.32 25.10 -5.75
C ASN A 442 24.45 24.47 -6.61
N SER A 443 25.34 23.67 -6.01
CA SER A 443 26.32 22.89 -6.77
C SER A 443 25.62 21.84 -7.65
N ALA A 444 26.14 21.64 -8.87
CA ALA A 444 25.70 20.53 -9.70
C ALA A 444 26.24 19.17 -9.22
N THR A 445 27.29 19.18 -8.39
CA THR A 445 27.98 17.97 -7.92
C THR A 445 27.26 17.40 -6.70
N GLU A 446 26.98 16.10 -6.74
CA GLU A 446 26.48 15.33 -5.61
C GLU A 446 27.58 15.09 -4.58
N VAL A 447 27.19 15.04 -3.31
CA VAL A 447 28.09 14.77 -2.18
C VAL A 447 27.52 13.68 -1.29
N ASP A 448 28.41 12.89 -0.69
CA ASP A 448 28.02 11.88 0.32
C ASP A 448 27.95 12.47 1.73
N GLU A 449 28.61 13.61 1.97
CA GLU A 449 28.68 14.29 3.27
C GLU A 449 28.70 15.81 3.05
N VAL A 450 27.83 16.53 3.74
CA VAL A 450 27.76 17.99 3.73
C VAL A 450 28.90 18.54 4.59
N LYS A 451 29.89 19.23 3.99
CA LYS A 451 31.04 19.80 4.69
C LYS A 451 30.80 21.26 5.05
N VAL A 452 30.93 21.60 6.35
CA VAL A 452 30.69 22.94 6.89
C VAL A 452 31.95 23.47 7.58
N LEU A 453 32.63 24.40 6.93
CA LEU A 453 33.87 25.00 7.41
C LEU A 453 33.60 26.19 8.33
N ASN A 454 34.30 26.27 9.50
CA ASN A 454 34.46 27.51 10.23
C ASN A 454 35.95 27.94 10.25
N ASN A 455 36.18 29.22 10.01
CA ASN A 455 37.50 29.81 10.12
C ASN A 455 37.73 30.34 11.55
N THR A 456 38.96 30.28 11.99
CA THR A 456 39.38 30.92 13.28
C THR A 456 39.31 32.44 13.18
N GLY A 457 38.91 33.07 14.28
CA GLY A 457 39.03 34.51 14.41
C GLY A 457 40.51 34.95 14.45
N SER A 458 40.80 36.17 14.01
CA SER A 458 42.14 36.75 14.07
C SER A 458 42.30 37.60 15.31
N LEU A 459 43.43 37.50 15.97
CA LEU A 459 43.81 38.48 16.97
C LEU A 459 44.07 39.84 16.29
N LEU A 460 43.37 40.88 16.74
CA LEU A 460 43.63 42.21 16.27
C LEU A 460 44.98 42.69 16.80
N PRO A 461 45.79 43.42 16.05
CA PRO A 461 47.03 43.99 16.56
C PRO A 461 46.76 44.87 17.76
N SER A 462 47.43 44.58 18.87
CA SER A 462 47.40 45.44 20.08
C SER A 462 48.24 46.67 19.86
N THR A 463 47.62 47.86 19.84
CA THR A 463 48.35 49.15 19.79
C THR A 463 49.13 49.47 21.03
N GLY A 464 49.00 48.68 22.12
CA GLY A 464 49.73 48.80 23.39
C GLY A 464 50.95 47.88 23.51
N GLY A 465 51.39 47.19 22.43
CA GLY A 465 52.50 46.26 22.43
C GLY A 465 53.90 46.95 22.52
N ARG A 466 54.98 46.17 22.41
CA ARG A 466 56.39 46.54 22.54
C ARG A 466 56.78 47.85 21.83
N GLY A 467 56.05 48.32 20.83
CA GLY A 467 56.26 49.57 20.12
C GLY A 467 56.04 50.81 20.99
N THR A 468 55.03 50.84 21.85
CA THR A 468 54.79 51.95 22.80
C THR A 468 55.86 52.03 23.87
N THR A 469 56.34 50.88 24.39
CA THR A 469 57.45 50.86 25.34
C THR A 469 58.75 51.40 24.72
N ILE A 470 59.08 51.09 23.47
CA ILE A 470 60.23 51.60 22.73
C ILE A 470 60.10 53.11 22.53
N LEU A 471 58.90 53.63 22.16
CA LEU A 471 58.67 55.06 22.04
C LEU A 471 58.82 55.83 23.34
N TYR A 472 58.34 55.27 24.47
CA TYR A 472 58.56 55.90 25.82
C TYR A 472 60.02 55.87 26.25
N VAL A 473 60.79 54.81 26.00
CA VAL A 473 62.19 54.69 26.27
C VAL A 473 63.00 55.70 25.42
N LEU A 474 62.74 55.79 24.11
CA LEU A 474 63.36 56.76 23.22
C LEU A 474 62.98 58.18 23.58
N GLY A 475 61.74 58.46 23.92
CA GLY A 475 61.31 59.79 24.41
C GLY A 475 62.03 60.20 25.74
N ALA A 476 62.13 59.29 26.67
CA ALA A 476 62.86 59.55 27.89
C ALA A 476 64.37 59.79 27.68
N LEU A 477 65.01 59.03 26.81
CA LEU A 477 66.43 59.27 26.41
C LEU A 477 66.63 60.60 25.70
N LEU A 478 65.71 61.03 24.84
CA LEU A 478 65.77 62.36 24.19
C LEU A 478 65.62 63.50 25.21
N VAL A 479 64.71 63.37 26.17
CA VAL A 479 64.53 64.36 27.25
C VAL A 479 65.79 64.44 28.18
N LEU A 480 66.39 63.34 28.55
CA LEU A 480 67.63 63.29 29.32
C LEU A 480 68.79 63.86 28.51
N GLY A 481 68.94 63.49 27.24
CA GLY A 481 69.99 63.99 26.36
C GLY A 481 69.88 65.51 26.17
N SER A 482 68.70 66.05 25.94
CA SER A 482 68.46 67.50 25.77
C SER A 482 68.70 68.23 27.09
N SER A 483 68.38 67.66 28.21
CA SER A 483 68.68 68.27 29.53
C SER A 483 70.20 68.39 29.80
N VAL A 484 70.95 67.32 29.48
CA VAL A 484 72.41 67.31 29.61
C VAL A 484 73.05 68.40 28.67
N VAL A 485 72.58 68.50 27.39
CA VAL A 485 73.08 69.52 26.48
C VAL A 485 72.73 70.92 26.91
N LEU A 486 71.58 71.15 27.50
CA LEU A 486 71.18 72.44 28.08
C LEU A 486 72.06 72.82 29.32
N ILE A 487 72.35 71.89 30.18
CA ILE A 487 73.19 72.09 31.36
C ILE A 487 74.63 72.33 30.97
N THR A 488 75.16 71.60 29.98
CA THR A 488 76.53 71.80 29.48
C THR A 488 76.67 73.14 28.72
N LYS A 489 75.66 73.54 27.92
CA LYS A 489 75.66 74.84 27.24
C LYS A 489 75.58 76.02 28.20
N ARG A 490 74.97 75.90 29.37
CA ARG A 490 74.87 76.90 30.41
C ARG A 490 76.19 77.03 31.15
N ARG A 491 76.94 75.95 31.43
CA ARG A 491 78.26 75.93 32.07
C ARG A 491 79.38 76.42 31.17
N MET A 492 79.19 76.42 29.86
CA MET A 492 80.19 76.97 28.92
C MET A 492 79.99 78.48 28.64
N LYS A 493 78.98 79.13 29.24
CA LYS A 493 78.69 80.56 29.11
C LYS A 493 78.98 81.38 30.36
N GLU A 494 79.40 80.67 31.43
CA GLU A 494 80.09 81.31 32.62
C GLU A 494 81.58 81.13 32.41
#